data_c739bba3e8dcc81d31bca27281cf74aa
#
_entry.id   c739bba3e8dcc81d31bca27281cf74aa
#
_cell.length_a   1.000
_cell.length_b   1.000
_cell.length_c   1.000
_cell.angle_alpha   90.00
_cell.angle_beta   90.00
_cell.angle_gamma   90.00
#
_symmetry.space_group_name_H-M   'P 1'
#
loop_
_entity.id
_entity.type
_entity.pdbx_description
1 polymer ?
#
loop_
_entity_poly.entity_id
_entity_poly.type
_entity_poly.pdbx_seq_one_letter_code
_entity_poly.pdbx_strand_id
1 'polypeptide(L)'
;MWLAIPVMVFSFNHSPIISAFAVDQKRRYGEHADERSGQILARAHLLMVAMVLFFVFSCVLTLSSAQLAEAKAQNLSILSYLANHFSNPTIAFAAPLIAFIAIAKSFLGHYIGASEGLKGIIVKAGARPGAKTLDRVVAALMLVVCWIVATLNPSILGMIESLGGPIIAVLLFLMPMYAIRRVPSMRKYSGAMSNVFVVTIGVVALTSVVYGLLS
;
A
#
# COMPACT_ATOMS: atom_id res chain seq x y z
N MET A 1 17.29 10.23 6.09
CA MET A 1 17.29 8.92 5.41
C MET A 1 16.37 7.90 6.10
N TRP A 2 16.45 7.71 7.42
CA TRP A 2 15.63 6.71 8.13
C TRP A 2 14.11 6.89 7.90
N LEU A 3 13.60 8.11 7.96
CA LEU A 3 12.18 8.42 7.75
C LEU A 3 11.64 8.11 6.34
N ALA A 4 12.51 7.91 5.36
CA ALA A 4 12.10 7.50 4.02
C ALA A 4 11.74 5.99 3.94
N ILE A 5 12.21 5.16 4.88
CA ILE A 5 11.99 3.71 4.83
C ILE A 5 10.50 3.34 4.95
N PRO A 6 9.71 3.87 5.91
CA PRO A 6 8.28 3.62 5.98
C PRO A 6 7.54 4.05 4.71
N VAL A 7 7.91 5.19 4.14
CA VAL A 7 7.32 5.69 2.90
C VAL A 7 7.63 4.76 1.72
N MET A 8 8.88 4.26 1.61
CA MET A 8 9.24 3.28 0.58
C MET A 8 8.46 1.97 0.74
N VAL A 9 8.36 1.44 1.96
CA VAL A 9 7.57 0.24 2.25
C VAL A 9 6.11 0.45 1.85
N PHE A 10 5.54 1.61 2.16
CA PHE A 10 4.18 1.96 1.79
C PHE A 10 4.00 2.09 0.27
N SER A 11 4.95 2.72 -0.43
CA SER A 11 4.88 2.96 -1.88
C SER A 11 4.82 1.68 -2.71
N PHE A 12 5.45 0.62 -2.24
CA PHE A 12 5.45 -0.68 -2.90
C PHE A 12 4.40 -1.65 -2.34
N ASN A 13 3.55 -1.18 -1.41
CA ASN A 13 2.52 -2.01 -0.82
C ASN A 13 1.33 -2.19 -1.77
N HIS A 14 1.03 -3.44 -2.09
CA HIS A 14 -0.19 -3.85 -2.80
C HIS A 14 -0.87 -5.04 -2.12
N SER A 15 -0.52 -5.29 -0.85
CA SER A 15 -1.09 -6.38 -0.05
C SER A 15 -2.63 -6.42 -0.02
N PRO A 16 -3.37 -5.29 -0.06
CA PRO A 16 -4.83 -5.34 0.00
C PRO A 16 -5.50 -6.11 -1.16
N ILE A 17 -4.84 -6.17 -2.32
CA ILE A 17 -5.39 -6.87 -3.51
C ILE A 17 -4.86 -8.30 -3.66
N ILE A 18 -3.86 -8.71 -2.89
CA ILE A 18 -3.19 -10.01 -3.07
C ILE A 18 -4.11 -11.18 -2.80
N SER A 19 -5.03 -11.09 -1.82
CA SER A 19 -5.99 -12.15 -1.54
C SER A 19 -6.91 -12.39 -2.74
N ALA A 20 -7.50 -11.34 -3.28
CA ALA A 20 -8.36 -11.41 -4.47
C ALA A 20 -7.59 -11.93 -5.69
N PHE A 21 -6.35 -11.46 -5.90
CA PHE A 21 -5.46 -11.95 -6.95
C PHE A 21 -5.18 -13.46 -6.79
N ALA A 22 -4.83 -13.93 -5.60
CA ALA A 22 -4.53 -15.34 -5.35
C ALA A 22 -5.75 -16.24 -5.63
N VAL A 23 -6.95 -15.80 -5.24
CA VAL A 23 -8.20 -16.53 -5.51
C VAL A 23 -8.47 -16.61 -7.02
N ASP A 24 -8.30 -15.49 -7.76
CA ASP A 24 -8.49 -15.48 -9.22
C ASP A 24 -7.47 -16.39 -9.94
N GLN A 25 -6.20 -16.33 -9.54
CA GLN A 25 -5.17 -17.20 -10.11
C GLN A 25 -5.44 -18.68 -9.82
N LYS A 26 -5.90 -19.01 -8.60
CA LYS A 26 -6.26 -20.39 -8.26
C LYS A 26 -7.42 -20.90 -9.11
N ARG A 27 -8.41 -20.04 -9.38
CA ARG A 27 -9.55 -20.36 -10.26
C ARG A 27 -9.11 -20.61 -11.70
N ARG A 28 -8.14 -19.81 -12.21
CA ARG A 28 -7.69 -19.87 -13.62
C ARG A 28 -6.69 -20.98 -13.90
N TYR A 29 -5.75 -21.23 -12.99
CA TYR A 29 -4.59 -22.06 -13.24
C TYR A 29 -4.50 -23.32 -12.35
N GLY A 30 -5.45 -23.51 -11.41
CA GLY A 30 -5.53 -24.70 -10.57
C GLY A 30 -4.23 -24.97 -9.80
N GLU A 31 -3.60 -26.11 -10.07
CA GLU A 31 -2.34 -26.52 -9.42
C GLU A 31 -1.13 -25.66 -9.81
N HIS A 32 -1.14 -25.09 -11.01
CA HIS A 32 -0.07 -24.20 -11.49
C HIS A 32 -0.19 -22.74 -11.03
N ALA A 33 -1.17 -22.44 -10.17
CA ALA A 33 -1.45 -21.08 -9.72
C ALA A 33 -0.26 -20.45 -8.98
N ASP A 34 0.44 -21.19 -8.13
CA ASP A 34 1.57 -20.68 -7.33
C ASP A 34 2.71 -20.21 -8.24
N GLU A 35 3.09 -21.03 -9.22
CA GLU A 35 4.16 -20.71 -10.16
C GLU A 35 3.80 -19.52 -11.05
N ARG A 36 2.59 -19.53 -11.64
CA ARG A 36 2.11 -18.46 -12.51
C ARG A 36 1.96 -17.14 -11.75
N SER A 37 1.44 -17.19 -10.54
CA SER A 37 1.35 -16.00 -9.67
C SER A 37 2.73 -15.42 -9.38
N GLY A 38 3.70 -16.25 -9.06
CA GLY A 38 5.07 -15.82 -8.83
C GLY A 38 5.68 -15.12 -10.05
N GLN A 39 5.51 -15.66 -11.25
CA GLN A 39 5.99 -15.05 -12.49
C GLN A 39 5.30 -13.71 -12.80
N ILE A 40 3.98 -13.63 -12.63
CA ILE A 40 3.21 -12.39 -12.84
C ILE A 40 3.65 -11.32 -11.86
N LEU A 41 3.73 -11.68 -10.57
CA LEU A 41 4.15 -10.74 -9.54
C LEU A 41 5.58 -10.25 -9.73
N ALA A 42 6.52 -11.14 -10.07
CA ALA A 42 7.91 -10.74 -10.32
C ALA A 42 8.02 -9.72 -11.47
N ARG A 43 7.34 -9.97 -12.58
CA ARG A 43 7.32 -9.04 -13.72
C ARG A 43 6.63 -7.71 -13.39
N ALA A 44 5.50 -7.78 -12.69
CA ALA A 44 4.76 -6.59 -12.26
C ALA A 44 5.59 -5.73 -11.30
N HIS A 45 6.30 -6.36 -10.35
CA HIS A 45 7.19 -5.65 -9.42
C HIS A 45 8.36 -4.99 -10.12
N LEU A 46 9.02 -5.68 -11.06
CA LEU A 46 10.12 -5.10 -11.83
C LEU A 46 9.66 -3.85 -12.60
N LEU A 47 8.52 -3.94 -13.28
CA LEU A 47 7.94 -2.80 -13.99
C LEU A 47 7.57 -1.67 -13.02
N MET A 48 6.95 -2.00 -11.88
CA MET A 48 6.56 -1.01 -10.87
C MET A 48 7.79 -0.28 -10.31
N VAL A 49 8.87 -1.00 -9.97
CA VAL A 49 10.12 -0.40 -9.49
C VAL A 49 10.70 0.54 -10.54
N ALA A 50 10.77 0.10 -11.80
CA ALA A 50 11.28 0.93 -12.89
C ALA A 50 10.46 2.23 -13.07
N MET A 51 9.13 2.12 -13.06
CA MET A 51 8.23 3.28 -13.20
C MET A 51 8.32 4.23 -12.00
N VAL A 52 8.37 3.70 -10.77
CA VAL A 52 8.48 4.53 -9.56
C VAL A 52 9.82 5.26 -9.54
N LEU A 53 10.93 4.57 -9.84
CA LEU A 53 12.25 5.21 -9.89
C LEU A 53 12.30 6.27 -10.99
N PHE A 54 11.77 5.98 -12.18
CA PHE A 54 11.69 6.96 -13.26
C PHE A 54 10.93 8.23 -12.81
N PHE A 55 9.77 8.06 -12.19
CA PHE A 55 8.98 9.18 -11.68
C PHE A 55 9.71 9.96 -10.59
N VAL A 56 10.29 9.27 -9.60
CA VAL A 56 11.03 9.92 -8.50
C VAL A 56 12.22 10.71 -9.04
N PHE A 57 13.03 10.11 -9.92
CA PHE A 57 14.16 10.83 -10.52
C PHE A 57 13.70 12.01 -11.35
N SER A 58 12.63 11.88 -12.13
CA SER A 58 12.06 13.00 -12.89
C SER A 58 11.67 14.16 -11.96
N CYS A 59 11.01 13.87 -10.83
CA CYS A 59 10.62 14.90 -9.86
C CYS A 59 11.84 15.56 -9.20
N VAL A 60 12.82 14.78 -8.76
CA VAL A 60 14.02 15.28 -8.08
C VAL A 60 14.90 16.12 -9.01
N LEU A 61 14.95 15.77 -10.30
CA LEU A 61 15.70 16.51 -11.31
C LEU A 61 14.99 17.80 -11.76
N THR A 62 13.65 17.86 -11.61
CA THR A 62 12.84 18.99 -12.08
C THR A 62 12.55 20.00 -10.97
N LEU A 63 12.39 19.55 -9.72
CA LEU A 63 11.97 20.36 -8.59
C LEU A 63 13.12 20.60 -7.62
N SER A 64 13.21 21.83 -7.12
CA SER A 64 14.15 22.17 -6.03
C SER A 64 13.68 21.61 -4.68
N SER A 65 14.60 21.48 -3.72
CA SER A 65 14.28 21.06 -2.36
C SER A 65 13.24 21.95 -1.68
N ALA A 66 13.25 23.26 -1.99
CA ALA A 66 12.26 24.21 -1.47
C ALA A 66 10.86 23.91 -2.02
N GLN A 67 10.74 23.62 -3.32
CA GLN A 67 9.47 23.26 -3.96
C GLN A 67 8.91 21.93 -3.45
N LEU A 68 9.78 20.96 -3.19
CA LEU A 68 9.37 19.68 -2.57
C LEU A 68 8.88 19.88 -1.14
N ALA A 69 9.54 20.76 -0.37
CA ALA A 69 9.10 21.12 0.99
C ALA A 69 7.76 21.88 0.97
N GLU A 70 7.57 22.76 -0.01
CA GLU A 70 6.30 23.48 -0.19
C GLU A 70 5.14 22.53 -0.52
N ALA A 71 5.32 21.59 -1.46
CA ALA A 71 4.32 20.57 -1.78
C ALA A 71 3.93 19.75 -0.55
N LYS A 72 4.91 19.38 0.28
CA LYS A 72 4.68 18.70 1.56
C LYS A 72 3.89 19.56 2.53
N ALA A 73 4.24 20.84 2.69
CA ALA A 73 3.55 21.79 3.58
C ALA A 73 2.10 22.03 3.16
N GLN A 74 1.83 22.06 1.87
CA GLN A 74 0.49 22.17 1.31
C GLN A 74 -0.32 20.88 1.31
N ASN A 75 0.26 19.76 1.76
CA ASN A 75 -0.36 18.43 1.74
C ASN A 75 -0.85 18.02 0.33
N LEU A 76 -0.15 18.45 -0.71
CA LEU A 76 -0.47 18.14 -2.11
C LEU A 76 0.29 16.91 -2.61
N SER A 77 -0.34 16.17 -3.51
CA SER A 77 0.40 15.20 -4.32
C SER A 77 1.38 15.94 -5.23
N ILE A 78 2.53 15.32 -5.52
CA ILE A 78 3.53 15.97 -6.38
C ILE A 78 2.99 16.26 -7.80
N LEU A 79 2.09 15.43 -8.31
CA LEU A 79 1.44 15.67 -9.60
C LEU A 79 0.53 16.90 -9.56
N SER A 80 -0.20 17.10 -8.46
CA SER A 80 -1.02 18.30 -8.26
C SER A 80 -0.15 19.56 -8.12
N TYR A 81 0.97 19.44 -7.40
CA TYR A 81 1.93 20.54 -7.29
C TYR A 81 2.52 20.92 -8.65
N LEU A 82 2.94 19.95 -9.45
CA LEU A 82 3.47 20.18 -10.81
C LEU A 82 2.43 20.86 -11.71
N ALA A 83 1.17 20.45 -11.63
CA ALA A 83 0.08 21.08 -12.39
C ALA A 83 -0.11 22.56 -12.04
N ASN A 84 0.03 22.90 -10.77
CA ASN A 84 -0.12 24.27 -10.29
C ASN A 84 1.12 25.15 -10.54
N HIS A 85 2.30 24.54 -10.60
CA HIS A 85 3.56 25.26 -10.67
C HIS A 85 4.02 25.55 -12.10
N PHE A 86 3.74 24.63 -13.05
CA PHE A 86 4.14 24.79 -14.44
C PHE A 86 2.99 25.32 -15.28
N SER A 87 3.20 26.46 -15.95
CA SER A 87 2.23 27.09 -16.88
C SER A 87 2.12 26.36 -18.23
N ASN A 88 2.29 25.03 -18.25
CA ASN A 88 2.18 24.22 -19.44
C ASN A 88 0.79 23.58 -19.51
N PRO A 89 -0.01 23.86 -20.57
CA PRO A 89 -1.37 23.34 -20.68
C PRO A 89 -1.45 21.79 -20.62
N THR A 90 -0.46 21.11 -21.17
CA THR A 90 -0.41 19.63 -21.16
C THR A 90 -0.22 19.11 -19.74
N ILE A 91 0.68 19.71 -18.95
CA ILE A 91 0.93 19.33 -17.57
C ILE A 91 -0.29 19.68 -16.71
N ALA A 92 -0.84 20.88 -16.90
CA ALA A 92 -2.01 21.35 -16.15
C ALA A 92 -3.24 20.43 -16.33
N PHE A 93 -3.41 19.82 -17.50
CA PHE A 93 -4.50 18.88 -17.76
C PHE A 93 -4.14 17.43 -17.41
N ALA A 94 -2.97 16.95 -17.86
CA ALA A 94 -2.60 15.54 -17.73
C ALA A 94 -2.28 15.16 -16.28
N ALA A 95 -1.63 16.02 -15.50
CA ALA A 95 -1.21 15.68 -14.15
C ALA A 95 -2.40 15.45 -13.19
N PRO A 96 -3.45 16.29 -13.12
CA PRO A 96 -4.63 15.99 -12.32
C PRO A 96 -5.37 14.74 -12.78
N LEU A 97 -5.46 14.49 -14.09
CA LEU A 97 -6.11 13.30 -14.62
C LEU A 97 -5.37 12.02 -14.22
N ILE A 98 -4.05 12.01 -14.35
CA ILE A 98 -3.20 10.88 -13.93
C ILE A 98 -3.32 10.68 -12.41
N ALA A 99 -3.26 11.76 -11.63
CA ALA A 99 -3.43 11.70 -10.18
C ALA A 99 -4.79 11.11 -9.80
N PHE A 100 -5.87 11.56 -10.43
CA PHE A 100 -7.22 11.04 -10.19
C PHE A 100 -7.32 9.54 -10.49
N ILE A 101 -6.83 9.10 -11.64
CA ILE A 101 -6.86 7.67 -12.03
C ILE A 101 -6.03 6.83 -11.05
N ALA A 102 -4.84 7.30 -10.67
CA ALA A 102 -3.97 6.60 -9.74
C ALA A 102 -4.59 6.48 -8.34
N ILE A 103 -5.17 7.57 -7.82
CA ILE A 103 -5.85 7.60 -6.53
C ILE A 103 -7.10 6.71 -6.54
N ALA A 104 -7.93 6.80 -7.59
CA ALA A 104 -9.14 5.99 -7.71
C ALA A 104 -8.82 4.49 -7.74
N LYS A 105 -7.80 4.08 -8.51
CA LYS A 105 -7.33 2.70 -8.58
C LYS A 105 -6.81 2.21 -7.22
N SER A 106 -5.98 3.03 -6.56
CA SER A 106 -5.44 2.72 -5.24
C SER A 106 -6.55 2.60 -4.20
N PHE A 107 -7.48 3.54 -4.19
CA PHE A 107 -8.64 3.52 -3.30
C PHE A 107 -9.46 2.25 -3.45
N LEU A 108 -9.79 1.85 -4.69
CA LEU A 108 -10.57 0.64 -4.95
C LEU A 108 -9.87 -0.62 -4.43
N GLY A 109 -8.55 -0.75 -4.65
CA GLY A 109 -7.77 -1.88 -4.14
C GLY A 109 -7.78 -1.97 -2.62
N HIS A 110 -7.57 -0.84 -1.94
CA HIS A 110 -7.61 -0.77 -0.47
C HIS A 110 -9.02 -0.97 0.09
N TYR A 111 -10.04 -0.45 -0.59
CA TYR A 111 -11.44 -0.65 -0.21
C TYR A 111 -11.81 -2.14 -0.22
N ILE A 112 -11.43 -2.88 -1.28
CA ILE A 112 -11.68 -4.32 -1.37
C ILE A 112 -11.03 -5.05 -0.19
N GLY A 113 -9.74 -4.86 0.03
CA GLY A 113 -9.01 -5.51 1.13
C GLY A 113 -9.54 -5.16 2.52
N ALA A 114 -9.85 -3.87 2.76
CA ALA A 114 -10.41 -3.42 4.03
C ALA A 114 -11.82 -3.97 4.25
N SER A 115 -12.66 -4.01 3.21
CA SER A 115 -14.00 -4.57 3.25
C SER A 115 -13.96 -6.07 3.58
N GLU A 116 -13.09 -6.84 2.92
CA GLU A 116 -12.90 -8.28 3.20
C GLU A 116 -12.42 -8.51 4.63
N GLY A 117 -11.41 -7.75 5.07
CA GLY A 117 -10.88 -7.83 6.42
C GLY A 117 -11.92 -7.53 7.50
N LEU A 118 -12.68 -6.44 7.32
CA LEU A 118 -13.74 -6.05 8.26
C LEU A 118 -14.88 -7.07 8.34
N LYS A 119 -15.33 -7.59 7.18
CA LYS A 119 -16.30 -8.69 7.14
C LYS A 119 -15.78 -9.92 7.89
N GLY A 120 -14.52 -10.28 7.68
CA GLY A 120 -13.86 -11.38 8.38
C GLY A 120 -13.85 -11.19 9.89
N ILE A 121 -13.56 -10.00 10.39
CA ILE A 121 -13.59 -9.66 11.82
C ILE A 121 -15.01 -9.79 12.38
N ILE A 122 -16.02 -9.22 11.71
CA ILE A 122 -17.42 -9.26 12.14
C ILE A 122 -17.91 -10.70 12.28
N VAL A 123 -17.63 -11.53 11.29
CA VAL A 123 -18.04 -12.95 11.31
C VAL A 123 -17.31 -13.73 12.40
N LYS A 124 -16.00 -13.51 12.59
CA LYS A 124 -15.22 -14.14 13.67
C LYS A 124 -15.65 -13.69 15.06
N ALA A 125 -16.15 -12.48 15.22
CA ALA A 125 -16.72 -11.98 16.48
C ALA A 125 -18.07 -12.61 16.81
N GLY A 126 -18.56 -13.55 15.99
CA GLY A 126 -19.79 -14.30 16.25
C GLY A 126 -21.06 -13.70 15.61
N ALA A 127 -20.95 -12.55 14.95
CA ALA A 127 -22.08 -11.99 14.22
C ALA A 127 -22.31 -12.77 12.91
N ARG A 128 -23.56 -13.14 12.65
CA ARG A 128 -23.97 -13.89 11.45
C ARG A 128 -25.05 -13.15 10.66
N PRO A 129 -24.81 -11.88 10.25
CA PRO A 129 -25.78 -11.18 9.41
C PRO A 129 -25.87 -11.85 8.05
N GLY A 130 -27.02 -11.67 7.39
CA GLY A 130 -27.14 -12.08 5.97
C GLY A 130 -26.09 -11.35 5.11
N ALA A 131 -25.55 -12.00 4.09
CA ALA A 131 -24.46 -11.48 3.25
C ALA A 131 -24.75 -10.07 2.71
N LYS A 132 -25.96 -9.81 2.19
CA LYS A 132 -26.36 -8.48 1.70
C LYS A 132 -26.38 -7.41 2.79
N THR A 133 -26.78 -7.77 4.01
CA THR A 133 -26.80 -6.85 5.16
C THR A 133 -25.38 -6.52 5.57
N LEU A 134 -24.51 -7.52 5.66
CA LEU A 134 -23.09 -7.34 5.96
C LEU A 134 -22.41 -6.42 4.94
N ASP A 135 -22.64 -6.62 3.65
CA ASP A 135 -22.12 -5.78 2.59
C ASP A 135 -22.55 -4.31 2.73
N ARG A 136 -23.82 -4.07 3.02
CA ARG A 136 -24.36 -2.72 3.20
C ARG A 136 -23.80 -2.02 4.44
N VAL A 137 -23.72 -2.73 5.56
CA VAL A 137 -23.17 -2.19 6.81
C VAL A 137 -21.71 -1.83 6.64
N VAL A 138 -20.91 -2.72 6.05
CA VAL A 138 -19.49 -2.47 5.79
C VAL A 138 -19.31 -1.31 4.82
N ALA A 139 -20.09 -1.25 3.73
CA ALA A 139 -20.02 -0.14 2.77
C ALA A 139 -20.38 1.20 3.41
N ALA A 140 -21.45 1.24 4.23
CA ALA A 140 -21.86 2.46 4.94
C ALA A 140 -20.78 2.92 5.94
N LEU A 141 -20.23 1.99 6.72
CA LEU A 141 -19.14 2.30 7.65
C LEU A 141 -17.90 2.84 6.93
N MET A 142 -17.47 2.20 5.85
CA MET A 142 -16.35 2.65 5.04
C MET A 142 -16.59 4.05 4.45
N LEU A 143 -17.82 4.32 3.96
CA LEU A 143 -18.19 5.64 3.45
C LEU A 143 -18.06 6.72 4.53
N VAL A 144 -18.61 6.46 5.73
CA VAL A 144 -18.55 7.40 6.85
C VAL A 144 -17.11 7.67 7.28
N VAL A 145 -16.30 6.61 7.43
CA VAL A 145 -14.88 6.75 7.79
C VAL A 145 -14.12 7.54 6.73
N CYS A 146 -14.30 7.23 5.45
CA CYS A 146 -13.66 7.97 4.37
C CYS A 146 -14.08 9.45 4.36
N TRP A 147 -15.36 9.73 4.60
CA TRP A 147 -15.86 11.10 4.68
C TRP A 147 -15.26 11.87 5.85
N ILE A 148 -15.21 11.27 7.03
CA ILE A 148 -14.57 11.87 8.21
C ILE A 148 -13.10 12.19 7.93
N VAL A 149 -12.35 11.23 7.39
CA VAL A 149 -10.92 11.42 7.08
C VAL A 149 -10.73 12.50 6.02
N ALA A 150 -11.57 12.52 4.99
CA ALA A 150 -11.51 13.56 3.95
C ALA A 150 -11.81 14.96 4.49
N THR A 151 -12.75 15.07 5.46
CA THR A 151 -13.10 16.35 6.10
C THR A 151 -11.99 16.83 7.03
N LEU A 152 -11.37 15.93 7.79
CA LEU A 152 -10.26 16.25 8.70
C LEU A 152 -8.97 16.62 7.97
N ASN A 153 -8.83 16.16 6.72
CA ASN A 153 -7.66 16.39 5.86
C ASN A 153 -6.31 16.23 6.58
N PRO A 154 -6.05 15.08 7.23
CA PRO A 154 -4.80 14.87 7.96
C PRO A 154 -3.60 14.87 7.02
N SER A 155 -2.39 15.11 7.56
CA SER A 155 -1.16 15.03 6.80
C SER A 155 -0.99 13.62 6.21
N ILE A 156 -0.96 13.52 4.89
CA ILE A 156 -0.80 12.24 4.17
C ILE A 156 0.50 11.55 4.58
N LEU A 157 1.62 12.28 4.54
CA LEU A 157 2.93 11.74 4.93
C LEU A 157 2.98 11.38 6.40
N GLY A 158 2.43 12.23 7.28
CA GLY A 158 2.37 11.94 8.71
C GLY A 158 1.59 10.67 9.03
N MET A 159 0.48 10.40 8.35
CA MET A 159 -0.28 9.15 8.50
C MET A 159 0.48 7.93 7.97
N ILE A 160 1.21 8.07 6.86
CA ILE A 160 2.04 6.99 6.33
C ILE A 160 3.18 6.67 7.31
N GLU A 161 3.86 7.69 7.81
CA GLU A 161 5.00 7.55 8.72
C GLU A 161 4.59 6.97 10.07
N SER A 162 3.49 7.44 10.66
CA SER A 162 3.08 7.08 12.03
C SER A 162 2.23 5.81 12.13
N LEU A 163 1.33 5.57 11.19
CA LEU A 163 0.38 4.46 11.23
C LEU A 163 0.61 3.44 10.10
N GLY A 164 0.66 3.91 8.85
CA GLY A 164 0.71 3.04 7.68
C GLY A 164 2.00 2.23 7.64
N GLY A 165 3.15 2.87 7.80
CA GLY A 165 4.45 2.23 7.74
C GLY A 165 4.62 1.09 8.73
N PRO A 166 4.39 1.30 10.04
CA PRO A 166 4.52 0.25 11.06
C PRO A 166 3.60 -0.94 10.82
N ILE A 167 2.32 -0.68 10.59
CA ILE A 167 1.32 -1.74 10.39
C ILE A 167 1.68 -2.57 9.17
N ILE A 168 2.02 -1.92 8.06
CA ILE A 168 2.40 -2.59 6.82
C ILE A 168 3.71 -3.36 6.99
N ALA A 169 4.70 -2.82 7.70
CA ALA A 169 5.95 -3.52 7.97
C ALA A 169 5.71 -4.83 8.75
N VAL A 170 4.86 -4.80 9.77
CA VAL A 170 4.48 -6.02 10.50
C VAL A 170 3.75 -7.01 9.59
N LEU A 171 2.75 -6.54 8.84
CA LEU A 171 1.91 -7.40 8.00
C LEU A 171 2.68 -8.01 6.82
N LEU A 172 3.60 -7.27 6.19
CA LEU A 172 4.31 -7.74 5.00
C LEU A 172 5.59 -8.52 5.31
N PHE A 173 6.30 -8.17 6.37
CA PHE A 173 7.60 -8.77 6.64
C PHE A 173 7.54 -9.77 7.80
N LEU A 174 6.98 -9.41 8.95
CA LEU A 174 7.06 -10.28 10.13
C LEU A 174 5.97 -11.35 10.16
N MET A 175 4.74 -10.98 9.81
CA MET A 175 3.60 -11.91 9.87
C MET A 175 3.77 -13.10 8.89
N PRO A 176 4.19 -12.94 7.63
CA PRO A 176 4.47 -14.07 6.74
C PRO A 176 5.58 -14.97 7.28
N MET A 177 6.63 -14.41 7.84
CA MET A 177 7.73 -15.20 8.41
C MET A 177 7.31 -16.00 9.66
N TYR A 178 6.43 -15.42 10.47
CA TYR A 178 5.79 -16.14 11.57
C TYR A 178 4.88 -17.27 11.03
N ALA A 179 4.06 -16.98 10.03
CA ALA A 179 3.16 -17.96 9.42
C ALA A 179 3.91 -19.14 8.80
N ILE A 180 5.01 -18.92 8.09
CA ILE A 180 5.86 -19.98 7.51
C ILE A 180 6.34 -20.96 8.59
N ARG A 181 6.61 -20.50 9.79
CA ARG A 181 7.03 -21.36 10.90
C ARG A 181 5.87 -22.11 11.57
N ARG A 182 4.68 -21.52 11.60
CA ARG A 182 3.52 -22.03 12.35
C ARG A 182 2.55 -22.86 11.50
N VAL A 183 2.36 -22.49 10.24
CA VAL A 183 1.38 -23.12 9.35
C VAL A 183 2.04 -24.29 8.61
N PRO A 184 1.59 -25.55 8.79
CA PRO A 184 2.24 -26.72 8.17
C PRO A 184 2.34 -26.64 6.65
N SER A 185 1.30 -26.15 5.96
CA SER A 185 1.28 -26.01 4.49
C SER A 185 2.28 -24.97 3.96
N MET A 186 2.74 -24.04 4.81
CA MET A 186 3.71 -23.01 4.45
C MET A 186 5.17 -23.40 4.77
N ARG A 187 5.41 -24.49 5.48
CA ARG A 187 6.77 -24.94 5.86
C ARG A 187 7.69 -25.18 4.68
N LYS A 188 7.13 -25.48 3.49
CA LYS A 188 7.90 -25.62 2.24
C LYS A 188 8.72 -24.37 1.88
N TYR A 189 8.36 -23.20 2.40
CA TYR A 189 9.06 -21.93 2.20
C TYR A 189 10.04 -21.58 3.33
N SER A 190 10.18 -22.46 4.35
CA SER A 190 11.11 -22.22 5.45
C SER A 190 12.56 -22.50 5.04
N GLY A 191 13.51 -21.83 5.71
CA GLY A 191 14.93 -22.05 5.51
C GLY A 191 15.58 -21.36 4.31
N ALA A 192 14.80 -20.64 3.49
CA ALA A 192 15.38 -19.88 2.40
C ALA A 192 16.15 -18.63 2.93
N MET A 193 17.29 -18.33 2.29
CA MET A 193 18.09 -17.12 2.61
C MET A 193 17.25 -15.84 2.51
N SER A 194 16.28 -15.81 1.60
CA SER A 194 15.32 -14.72 1.46
C SER A 194 14.51 -14.44 2.74
N ASN A 195 14.26 -15.46 3.56
CA ASN A 195 13.51 -15.28 4.82
C ASN A 195 14.32 -14.46 5.83
N VAL A 196 15.64 -14.64 5.88
CA VAL A 196 16.53 -13.83 6.72
C VAL A 196 16.52 -12.38 6.25
N PHE A 197 16.64 -12.17 4.94
CA PHE A 197 16.57 -10.84 4.34
C PHE A 197 15.24 -10.15 4.67
N VAL A 198 14.11 -10.82 4.50
CA VAL A 198 12.77 -10.28 4.79
C VAL A 198 12.64 -9.90 6.27
N VAL A 199 13.08 -10.74 7.20
CA VAL A 199 13.06 -10.41 8.64
C VAL A 199 13.94 -9.20 8.94
N THR A 200 15.15 -9.16 8.39
CA THR A 200 16.09 -8.04 8.60
C THR A 200 15.49 -6.72 8.11
N ILE A 201 14.95 -6.68 6.90
CA ILE A 201 14.29 -5.48 6.36
C ILE A 201 13.06 -5.10 7.20
N GLY A 202 12.28 -6.07 7.64
CA GLY A 202 11.13 -5.82 8.52
C GLY A 202 11.53 -5.18 9.87
N VAL A 203 12.60 -5.67 10.48
CA VAL A 203 13.14 -5.08 11.71
C VAL A 203 13.69 -3.67 11.45
N VAL A 204 14.44 -3.47 10.37
CA VAL A 204 14.94 -2.13 9.97
C VAL A 204 13.76 -1.17 9.73
N ALA A 205 12.72 -1.60 9.05
CA ALA A 205 11.53 -0.78 8.82
C ALA A 205 10.84 -0.37 10.14
N LEU A 206 10.69 -1.30 11.08
CA LEU A 206 10.10 -1.01 12.39
C LEU A 206 10.98 -0.09 13.24
N THR A 207 12.29 -0.31 13.25
CA THR A 207 13.21 0.56 14.01
C THR A 207 13.22 1.98 13.45
N SER A 208 13.09 2.16 12.13
CA SER A 208 12.99 3.48 11.51
C SER A 208 11.74 4.23 11.95
N VAL A 209 10.62 3.52 12.12
CA VAL A 209 9.39 4.11 12.64
C VAL A 209 9.52 4.54 14.09
N VAL A 210 10.04 3.63 14.94
CA VAL A 210 10.29 3.95 16.37
C VAL A 210 11.20 5.16 16.49
N TYR A 211 12.24 5.23 15.67
CA TYR A 211 13.11 6.40 15.62
C TYR A 211 12.35 7.67 15.24
N GLY A 212 11.48 7.60 14.22
CA GLY A 212 10.67 8.75 13.79
C GLY A 212 9.63 9.22 14.80
N LEU A 213 9.17 8.33 15.70
CA LEU A 213 8.24 8.68 16.77
C LEU A 213 8.94 9.31 18.00
N LEU A 214 10.25 9.08 18.15
CA LEU A 214 11.06 9.57 19.26
C LEU A 214 11.87 10.83 18.91
N SER A 215 12.02 11.17 17.63
CA SER A 215 12.73 12.34 17.13
C SER A 215 11.78 13.51 16.83
#